data_6bdc8fc0d438bc6ef3481c7475d5d2a3
#
_entry.id   6bdc8fc0d438bc6ef3481c7475d5d2a3
#
_cell.length_a   1.000
_cell.length_b   1.000
_cell.length_c   1.000
_cell.angle_alpha   90.00
_cell.angle_beta   90.00
_cell.angle_gamma   90.00
#
_symmetry.space_group_name_H-M   'P 1'
#
loop_
_entity.id
_entity.type
_entity.pdbx_description
1 polymer ?
#
loop_
_entity_poly.entity_id
_entity_poly.type
_entity_poly.pdbx_seq_one_letter_code
_entity_poly.pdbx_strand_id
1 'polypeptide(L)'
;MEIIDVNAKTGFSETFIPRILRVKPEYKIPLICMEPGQQIAPHPGGVGIFYVLSGKAVMTVEGKDYEATAGMMLIVDKGETRGIRAIERFVAFAVHMTA
;
A
#
# COMPACT_ATOMS: atom_id res chain seq x y z
N MET A 1 -14.76 0.71 18.82
CA MET A 1 -14.97 0.84 17.36
C MET A 1 -14.30 2.13 16.92
N GLU A 2 -13.63 2.11 15.78
CA GLU A 2 -12.96 3.27 15.23
C GLU A 2 -13.50 3.57 13.83
N ILE A 3 -13.73 4.86 13.54
CA ILE A 3 -14.16 5.31 12.22
C ILE A 3 -13.05 6.21 11.68
N ILE A 4 -12.53 5.88 10.50
CA ILE A 4 -11.45 6.64 9.86
C ILE A 4 -11.94 7.16 8.51
N ASP A 5 -11.94 8.48 8.35
CA ASP A 5 -12.15 9.09 7.05
C ASP A 5 -10.82 9.07 6.29
N VAL A 6 -10.65 8.12 5.39
CA VAL A 6 -9.41 7.93 4.66
C VAL A 6 -9.06 9.15 3.82
N ASN A 7 -10.08 9.80 3.23
CA ASN A 7 -9.84 11.02 2.44
C ASN A 7 -9.24 12.14 3.29
N ALA A 8 -9.69 12.27 4.54
CA ALA A 8 -9.16 13.27 5.47
C ALA A 8 -7.72 12.97 5.89
N LYS A 9 -7.26 11.74 5.78
CA LYS A 9 -5.90 11.32 6.14
C LYS A 9 -4.94 11.36 4.95
N THR A 10 -5.45 11.50 3.73
CA THR A 10 -4.65 11.51 2.52
C THR A 10 -3.77 12.77 2.46
N GLY A 11 -2.51 12.60 2.12
CA GLY A 11 -1.55 13.67 1.97
C GLY A 11 -0.23 13.15 1.39
N PHE A 12 0.49 14.03 0.70
CA PHE A 12 1.70 13.66 -0.03
C PHE A 12 2.91 14.43 0.51
N SER A 13 4.08 13.84 0.40
CA SER A 13 5.33 14.41 0.89
C SER A 13 6.44 14.21 -0.14
N GLU A 14 7.49 15.03 -0.10
CA GLU A 14 8.64 14.89 -1.00
C GLU A 14 9.35 13.56 -0.83
N THR A 15 9.43 13.07 0.40
CA THR A 15 9.91 11.72 0.70
C THR A 15 8.73 10.87 1.11
N PHE A 16 8.62 9.68 0.52
CA PHE A 16 7.52 8.79 0.87
C PHE A 16 7.65 8.30 2.31
N ILE A 17 6.60 8.52 3.09
CA ILE A 17 6.48 8.02 4.46
C ILE A 17 5.09 7.41 4.58
N PRO A 18 4.97 6.10 4.88
CA PRO A 18 3.66 5.50 5.07
C PRO A 18 2.96 6.10 6.29
N ARG A 19 1.67 6.33 6.16
CA ARG A 19 0.83 6.85 7.24
C ARG A 19 0.11 5.67 7.86
N ILE A 20 0.30 5.45 9.16
CA ILE A 20 -0.32 4.30 9.82
C ILE A 20 -1.68 4.72 10.35
N LEU A 21 -2.73 4.12 9.80
CA LEU A 21 -4.11 4.41 10.21
C LEU A 21 -4.48 3.69 11.50
N ARG A 22 -4.03 2.45 11.64
CA ARG A 22 -4.26 1.67 12.85
C ARG A 22 -3.21 0.58 12.97
N VAL A 23 -2.76 0.34 14.20
CA VAL A 23 -1.82 -0.73 14.50
C VAL A 23 -2.33 -1.55 15.68
N LYS A 24 -2.32 -2.86 15.52
CA LYS A 24 -2.67 -3.85 16.53
C LYS A 24 -1.65 -4.99 16.48
N PRO A 25 -1.57 -5.84 17.51
CA PRO A 25 -0.67 -6.99 17.45
C PRO A 25 -0.95 -7.91 16.26
N GLU A 26 -2.21 -8.01 15.82
CA GLU A 26 -2.65 -8.92 14.77
C GLU A 26 -2.54 -8.32 13.37
N TYR A 27 -2.57 -6.98 13.24
CA TYR A 27 -2.56 -6.35 11.93
C TYR A 27 -2.11 -4.88 12.01
N LYS A 28 -1.72 -4.35 10.85
CA LYS A 28 -1.40 -2.93 10.67
C LYS A 28 -2.07 -2.44 9.40
N ILE A 29 -2.62 -1.23 9.44
CA ILE A 29 -3.28 -0.61 8.28
C ILE A 29 -2.51 0.64 7.88
N PRO A 30 -1.56 0.55 6.94
CA PRO A 30 -0.92 1.73 6.37
C PRO A 30 -1.77 2.37 5.30
N LEU A 31 -1.73 3.69 5.23
CA LEU A 31 -2.21 4.48 4.11
C LEU A 31 -1.00 4.87 3.28
N ILE A 32 -1.03 4.53 2.00
CA ILE A 32 0.07 4.72 1.06
C ILE A 32 -0.32 5.85 0.13
N CYS A 33 0.34 7.01 0.28
CA CYS A 33 0.14 8.18 -0.57
C CYS A 33 1.47 8.48 -1.23
N MET A 34 1.55 8.30 -2.55
CA MET A 34 2.80 8.46 -3.29
C MET A 34 2.68 9.49 -4.40
N GLU A 35 3.69 10.33 -4.50
CA GLU A 35 3.94 11.12 -5.69
C GLU A 35 4.55 10.23 -6.77
N PRO A 36 4.42 10.60 -8.07
CA PRO A 36 5.03 9.82 -9.14
C PRO A 36 6.51 9.56 -8.88
N GLY A 37 6.94 8.31 -9.08
CA GLY A 37 8.33 7.88 -8.91
C GLY A 37 8.69 7.45 -7.49
N GLN A 38 7.88 7.76 -6.50
CA GLN A 38 8.13 7.25 -5.15
C GLN A 38 7.87 5.75 -5.09
N GLN A 39 8.58 5.06 -4.21
CA GLN A 39 8.52 3.60 -4.19
C GLN A 39 8.76 3.02 -2.80
N ILE A 40 8.26 1.81 -2.64
CA ILE A 40 8.64 0.88 -1.57
C ILE A 40 9.41 -0.24 -2.26
N ALA A 41 10.67 -0.43 -1.88
CA ALA A 41 11.49 -1.50 -2.45
C ALA A 41 10.91 -2.87 -2.10
N PRO A 42 11.03 -3.87 -2.99
CA PRO A 42 10.52 -5.22 -2.69
C PRO A 42 11.11 -5.79 -1.41
N HIS A 43 10.25 -6.36 -0.59
CA HIS A 43 10.62 -7.01 0.67
C HIS A 43 9.57 -8.08 0.99
N PRO A 44 9.93 -9.14 1.73
CA PRO A 44 8.97 -10.13 2.18
C PRO A 44 8.13 -9.59 3.34
N GLY A 45 7.01 -10.25 3.63
CA GLY A 45 6.13 -9.88 4.73
C GLY A 45 5.05 -10.91 4.97
N GLY A 46 4.12 -10.60 5.84
CA GLY A 46 2.91 -11.40 6.05
C GLY A 46 1.92 -11.23 4.90
N VAL A 47 0.70 -11.70 5.09
CA VAL A 47 -0.38 -11.44 4.13
C VAL A 47 -0.62 -9.94 4.05
N GLY A 48 -0.63 -9.40 2.83
CA GLY A 48 -0.95 -8.00 2.56
C GLY A 48 -2.17 -7.90 1.66
N ILE A 49 -3.17 -7.15 2.09
CA ILE A 49 -4.36 -6.87 1.29
C ILE A 49 -4.32 -5.38 0.96
N PHE A 50 -4.17 -5.06 -0.33
CA PHE A 50 -4.05 -3.68 -0.82
C PHE A 50 -5.31 -3.30 -1.58
N TYR A 51 -5.86 -2.14 -1.29
CA TYR A 51 -6.95 -1.58 -2.06
C TYR A 51 -6.57 -0.21 -2.60
N VAL A 52 -6.65 -0.05 -3.92
CA VAL A 52 -6.26 1.19 -4.60
C VAL A 52 -7.46 2.13 -4.66
N LEU A 53 -7.29 3.32 -4.09
CA LEU A 53 -8.32 4.36 -4.06
C LEU A 53 -8.21 5.27 -5.28
N SER A 54 -7.00 5.63 -5.69
CA SER A 54 -6.79 6.52 -6.83
C SER A 54 -5.40 6.35 -7.41
N GLY A 55 -5.25 6.75 -8.68
CA GLY A 55 -3.97 6.78 -9.36
C GLY A 55 -3.55 5.45 -9.94
N LYS A 56 -2.25 5.35 -10.22
CA LYS A 56 -1.67 4.19 -10.90
C LYS A 56 -0.29 3.90 -10.36
N ALA A 57 -0.02 2.64 -10.09
CA ALA A 57 1.27 2.16 -9.64
C ALA A 57 1.58 0.81 -10.29
N VAL A 58 2.85 0.42 -10.19
CA VAL A 58 3.29 -0.94 -10.51
C VAL A 58 3.60 -1.62 -9.18
N MET A 59 2.95 -2.74 -8.93
CA MET A 59 3.28 -3.61 -7.81
C MET A 59 4.13 -4.77 -8.33
N THR A 60 5.31 -4.92 -7.75
CA THR A 60 6.21 -6.03 -8.08
C THR A 60 6.05 -7.10 -7.02
N VAL A 61 5.65 -8.31 -7.43
CA VAL A 61 5.48 -9.45 -6.52
C VAL A 61 6.28 -10.62 -7.07
N GLU A 62 7.20 -11.14 -6.28
CA GLU A 62 8.09 -12.24 -6.66
C GLU A 62 8.76 -12.00 -8.02
N GLY A 63 9.23 -10.75 -8.23
CA GLY A 63 9.94 -10.35 -9.45
C GLY A 63 9.06 -10.09 -10.66
N LYS A 64 7.74 -10.17 -10.54
CA LYS A 64 6.79 -9.88 -11.63
C LYS A 64 6.05 -8.59 -11.36
N ASP A 65 5.86 -7.80 -12.42
CA ASP A 65 5.20 -6.51 -12.34
C ASP A 65 3.72 -6.62 -12.68
N TYR A 66 2.90 -5.98 -11.86
CA TYR A 66 1.45 -5.93 -12.03
C TYR A 66 1.00 -4.48 -11.93
N GLU A 67 0.09 -4.09 -12.84
CA GLU A 67 -0.50 -2.76 -12.80
C GLU A 67 -1.55 -2.68 -11.70
N ALA A 68 -1.50 -1.64 -10.88
CA ALA A 68 -2.44 -1.39 -9.81
C ALA A 68 -3.11 -0.04 -10.05
N THR A 69 -4.42 -0.06 -10.28
CA THR A 69 -5.22 1.14 -10.55
C THR A 69 -6.44 1.21 -9.65
N ALA A 70 -7.08 2.38 -9.62
CA ALA A 70 -8.22 2.65 -8.75
C ALA A 70 -9.28 1.56 -8.81
N GLY A 71 -9.74 1.13 -7.65
CA GLY A 71 -10.76 0.09 -7.50
C GLY A 71 -10.23 -1.33 -7.47
N MET A 72 -8.93 -1.53 -7.71
CA MET A 72 -8.33 -2.87 -7.66
C MET A 72 -7.95 -3.26 -6.25
N MET A 73 -8.14 -4.53 -5.94
CA MET A 73 -7.64 -5.15 -4.72
C MET A 73 -6.55 -6.15 -5.09
N LEU A 74 -5.40 -6.04 -4.44
CA LEU A 74 -4.27 -6.95 -4.65
C LEU A 74 -4.00 -7.67 -3.33
N ILE A 75 -3.99 -8.99 -3.37
CA ILE A 75 -3.75 -9.81 -2.19
C ILE A 75 -2.41 -10.52 -2.39
N VAL A 76 -1.47 -10.23 -1.50
CA VAL A 76 -0.13 -10.82 -1.51
C VAL A 76 -0.04 -11.80 -0.36
N ASP A 77 0.41 -13.01 -0.65
CA ASP A 77 0.47 -14.07 0.34
C ASP A 77 1.70 -13.94 1.22
N LYS A 78 1.65 -14.60 2.38
CA LYS A 78 2.73 -14.59 3.34
C LYS A 78 4.02 -15.10 2.69
N GLY A 79 5.11 -14.38 2.91
CA GLY A 79 6.43 -14.73 2.41
C GLY A 79 6.74 -14.23 1.01
N GLU A 80 5.74 -13.85 0.24
CA GLU A 80 6.00 -13.29 -1.09
C GLU A 80 6.63 -11.90 -0.98
N THR A 81 7.69 -11.66 -1.75
CA THR A 81 8.29 -10.33 -1.84
C THR A 81 7.35 -9.41 -2.60
N ARG A 82 7.21 -8.19 -2.10
CA ARG A 82 6.34 -7.19 -2.72
C ARG A 82 6.97 -5.81 -2.64
N GLY A 83 6.78 -5.01 -3.69
CA GLY A 83 7.17 -3.61 -3.73
C GLY A 83 6.17 -2.84 -4.57
N ILE A 84 6.17 -1.51 -4.45
CA ILE A 84 5.26 -0.63 -5.18
C ILE A 84 6.06 0.56 -5.70
N ARG A 85 5.78 0.98 -6.94
CA ARG A 85 6.32 2.21 -7.52
C ARG A 85 5.19 2.99 -8.17
N ALA A 86 4.98 4.21 -7.71
CA ALA A 86 3.92 5.07 -8.27
C ALA A 86 4.28 5.55 -9.67
N ILE A 87 3.34 5.43 -10.60
CA ILE A 87 3.44 5.97 -11.96
C ILE A 87 2.75 7.34 -12.00
N GLU A 88 1.56 7.44 -11.44
CA GLU A 88 0.83 8.67 -11.21
C GLU A 88 0.70 8.86 -9.71
N ARG A 89 0.21 10.03 -9.27
CA ARG A 89 -0.10 10.23 -7.87
C ARG A 89 -1.05 9.12 -7.42
N PHE A 90 -0.69 8.41 -6.37
CA PHE A 90 -1.26 7.12 -6.02
C PHE A 90 -1.69 7.10 -4.57
N VAL A 91 -2.91 6.62 -4.33
CA VAL A 91 -3.42 6.42 -2.97
C VAL A 91 -3.98 5.01 -2.84
N ALA A 92 -3.50 4.30 -1.86
CA ALA A 92 -3.99 2.97 -1.50
C ALA A 92 -3.93 2.81 0.01
N PHE A 93 -4.75 1.95 0.56
CA PHE A 93 -4.50 1.46 1.91
C PHE A 93 -4.25 -0.03 1.85
N ALA A 94 -3.63 -0.55 2.88
CA ALA A 94 -3.40 -1.98 2.99
C ALA A 94 -3.77 -2.46 4.38
N VAL A 95 -4.07 -3.76 4.46
CA VAL A 95 -4.15 -4.46 5.73
C VAL A 95 -3.02 -5.48 5.72
N HIS A 96 -2.06 -5.30 6.62
CA HIS A 96 -0.93 -6.20 6.78
C HIS A 96 -1.17 -7.08 7.99
N MET A 97 -1.25 -8.38 7.78
CA MET A 97 -1.34 -9.34 8.85
C MET A 97 0.05 -9.60 9.41
N THR A 98 0.18 -9.60 10.73
CA THR A 98 1.48 -9.73 11.40
C THR A 98 1.83 -11.16 11.77
N ALA A 99 0.90 -12.09 11.60
CA ALA A 99 1.12 -13.50 11.94
C ALA A 99 1.21 -14.38 10.71
#